data_bc14e58bf7d0cabb2924b5e48e8ff7ab
#
_entry.id   bc14e58bf7d0cabb2924b5e48e8ff7ab
#
_cell.length_a   1.000
_cell.length_b   1.000
_cell.length_c   1.000
_cell.angle_alpha   90.00
_cell.angle_beta   90.00
_cell.angle_gamma   90.00
#
_symmetry.space_group_name_H-M   'P 1'
#
loop_
_entity.id
_entity.type
_entity.pdbx_description
1 polymer ?
#
loop_
_entity_poly.entity_id
_entity_poly.type
_entity_poly.pdbx_seq_one_letter_code
_entity_poly.pdbx_strand_id
1 'polypeptide(L)'
;MPKFSYMVALFAIGVSATFAQQSNPSNANVQDAVASLVMSHNNWGPQASTPNVSLVIKESARSGKIIKLRLYAEGVPKDGIYSIVAWPVTTKGPSVTQQGVTLAADGLAICAGTPGTCRGDRPDDPVDLVVQPIPGEPVRLGLVSADGSVRALAKTVPVPLKGEDHGCTVEAVLLTPGAELVWLEGSGFSPGSELTVDSNSEGERQNKKVKADGQGRYTTAMLPYKQGLRSGTLKVNLKSAGCSPTVTVPWGRRN
;
A
#
# COMPACT_ATOMS: atom_id res chain seq x y z
N MET A 1 10.32 -8.17 -56.80
CA MET A 1 10.42 -7.85 -55.35
C MET A 1 9.03 -7.62 -54.82
N PRO A 2 8.42 -8.53 -54.10
CA PRO A 2 7.07 -8.37 -53.56
C PRO A 2 7.14 -7.64 -52.23
N LYS A 3 6.34 -6.56 -52.12
CA LYS A 3 6.10 -5.83 -50.86
C LYS A 3 5.13 -6.62 -49.99
N PHE A 4 5.60 -7.10 -48.86
CA PHE A 4 4.74 -7.65 -47.81
C PHE A 4 4.20 -6.49 -46.97
N SER A 5 2.89 -6.21 -47.10
CA SER A 5 2.14 -5.35 -46.17
C SER A 5 1.74 -6.20 -44.97
N TYR A 6 2.34 -5.91 -43.82
CA TYR A 6 1.85 -6.44 -42.54
C TYR A 6 0.70 -5.56 -42.04
N MET A 7 -0.48 -6.14 -42.08
CA MET A 7 -1.68 -5.58 -41.49
C MET A 7 -1.64 -5.88 -39.96
N VAL A 8 -1.29 -4.88 -39.17
CA VAL A 8 -1.35 -4.97 -37.72
C VAL A 8 -2.79 -4.75 -37.31
N ALA A 9 -3.45 -5.80 -36.83
CA ALA A 9 -4.77 -5.69 -36.21
C ALA A 9 -4.64 -5.05 -34.83
N LEU A 10 -5.10 -3.81 -34.70
CA LEU A 10 -5.30 -3.15 -33.42
C LEU A 10 -6.46 -3.83 -32.66
N PHE A 11 -6.15 -4.55 -31.61
CA PHE A 11 -7.14 -4.92 -30.60
C PHE A 11 -7.35 -3.75 -29.65
N ALA A 12 -8.38 -2.96 -29.92
CA ALA A 12 -8.92 -2.02 -28.96
C ALA A 12 -9.68 -2.82 -27.90
N ILE A 13 -9.09 -3.03 -26.73
CA ILE A 13 -9.78 -3.59 -25.57
C ILE A 13 -10.57 -2.45 -24.93
N GLY A 14 -11.76 -2.20 -25.45
CA GLY A 14 -12.78 -1.40 -24.79
C GLY A 14 -13.41 -2.23 -23.66
N VAL A 15 -12.96 -2.03 -22.41
CA VAL A 15 -13.64 -2.61 -21.24
C VAL A 15 -14.85 -1.77 -20.91
N SER A 16 -15.95 -1.98 -21.64
CA SER A 16 -17.29 -1.57 -21.21
C SER A 16 -17.84 -2.68 -20.32
N ALA A 17 -17.67 -2.55 -18.99
CA ALA A 17 -18.28 -3.48 -18.06
C ALA A 17 -19.77 -3.16 -17.89
N THR A 18 -20.57 -3.67 -18.81
CA THR A 18 -21.99 -3.92 -18.58
C THR A 18 -22.09 -5.26 -17.89
N PHE A 19 -22.47 -5.29 -16.62
CA PHE A 19 -22.73 -6.54 -15.89
C PHE A 19 -23.97 -7.22 -16.46
N ALA A 20 -23.77 -8.12 -17.41
CA ALA A 20 -24.67 -9.22 -17.72
C ALA A 20 -23.82 -10.50 -17.66
N GLN A 21 -24.20 -11.36 -16.75
CA GLN A 21 -23.60 -12.66 -16.47
C GLN A 21 -23.30 -13.46 -17.76
N GLN A 22 -22.03 -13.57 -18.09
CA GLN A 22 -21.48 -14.74 -18.75
C GLN A 22 -20.06 -14.91 -18.16
N SER A 23 -19.93 -15.90 -17.29
CA SER A 23 -18.68 -16.32 -16.67
C SER A 23 -17.75 -16.90 -17.74
N ASN A 24 -16.96 -16.05 -18.36
CA ASN A 24 -15.83 -16.49 -19.17
C ASN A 24 -14.68 -16.84 -18.19
N PRO A 25 -14.23 -18.11 -18.08
CA PRO A 25 -13.24 -18.52 -17.09
C PRO A 25 -11.91 -17.75 -17.17
N SER A 26 -11.61 -17.11 -18.29
CA SER A 26 -10.42 -16.25 -18.44
C SER A 26 -10.52 -14.92 -17.68
N ASN A 27 -11.71 -14.35 -17.50
CA ASN A 27 -11.90 -13.09 -16.80
C ASN A 27 -11.92 -13.27 -15.27
N ALA A 28 -12.42 -14.39 -14.76
CA ALA A 28 -12.35 -14.73 -13.34
C ALA A 28 -10.89 -14.83 -12.87
N ASN A 29 -10.04 -15.54 -13.64
CA ASN A 29 -8.63 -15.68 -13.30
C ASN A 29 -7.86 -14.34 -13.26
N VAL A 30 -8.20 -13.38 -14.11
CA VAL A 30 -7.56 -12.05 -14.09
C VAL A 30 -8.03 -11.23 -12.90
N GLN A 31 -9.32 -11.26 -12.56
CA GLN A 31 -9.85 -10.56 -11.38
C GLN A 31 -9.29 -11.14 -10.08
N ASP A 32 -9.20 -12.46 -9.97
CA ASP A 32 -8.60 -13.13 -8.82
C ASP A 32 -7.09 -12.83 -8.70
N ALA A 33 -6.38 -12.76 -9.82
CA ALA A 33 -4.97 -12.37 -9.83
C ALA A 33 -4.77 -10.92 -9.40
N VAL A 34 -5.61 -9.99 -9.86
CA VAL A 34 -5.57 -8.58 -9.44
C VAL A 34 -5.96 -8.46 -7.97
N ALA A 35 -7.00 -9.15 -7.50
CA ALA A 35 -7.39 -9.16 -6.10
C ALA A 35 -6.28 -9.73 -5.20
N SER A 36 -5.66 -10.84 -5.61
CA SER A 36 -4.52 -11.43 -4.90
C SER A 36 -3.32 -10.48 -4.87
N LEU A 37 -3.01 -9.79 -5.98
CA LEU A 37 -1.95 -8.79 -6.05
C LEU A 37 -2.25 -7.61 -5.12
N VAL A 38 -3.48 -7.10 -5.13
CA VAL A 38 -3.93 -6.02 -4.24
C VAL A 38 -3.81 -6.44 -2.78
N MET A 39 -4.29 -7.63 -2.43
CA MET A 39 -4.21 -8.15 -1.06
C MET A 39 -2.76 -8.32 -0.61
N SER A 40 -1.90 -8.89 -1.47
CA SER A 40 -0.50 -9.12 -1.14
C SER A 40 0.30 -7.82 -1.01
N HIS A 41 0.01 -6.80 -1.82
CA HIS A 41 0.75 -5.54 -1.83
C HIS A 41 0.18 -4.51 -0.87
N ASN A 42 -1.14 -4.52 -0.63
CA ASN A 42 -1.76 -3.58 0.30
C ASN A 42 -1.60 -3.98 1.77
N ASN A 43 -1.43 -5.27 2.05
CA ASN A 43 -1.21 -5.79 3.40
C ASN A 43 0.06 -6.67 3.42
N TRP A 44 0.06 -7.69 4.30
CA TRP A 44 1.11 -8.69 4.40
C TRP A 44 0.83 -9.94 3.54
N GLY A 45 0.02 -9.82 2.50
CA GLY A 45 -0.44 -10.95 1.70
C GLY A 45 -1.32 -11.90 2.54
N PRO A 46 -1.10 -13.21 2.46
CA PRO A 46 -1.81 -14.19 3.27
C PRO A 46 -1.35 -14.24 4.73
N GLN A 47 -0.29 -13.49 5.09
CA GLN A 47 0.22 -13.47 6.46
C GLN A 47 -0.65 -12.57 7.33
N ALA A 48 -0.92 -13.05 8.54
CA ALA A 48 -1.65 -12.32 9.55
C ALA A 48 -0.85 -12.28 10.85
N SER A 49 -1.13 -11.30 11.69
CA SER A 49 -0.64 -11.30 13.07
C SER A 49 -1.18 -12.51 13.83
N THR A 50 -0.42 -12.99 14.81
CA THR A 50 -0.90 -13.95 15.79
C THR A 50 -2.16 -13.37 16.49
N PRO A 51 -3.18 -14.18 16.80
CA PRO A 51 -4.36 -13.69 17.52
C PRO A 51 -3.99 -12.95 18.81
N ASN A 52 -4.69 -11.86 19.11
CA ASN A 52 -4.46 -10.98 20.28
C ASN A 52 -3.09 -10.30 20.32
N VAL A 53 -2.38 -10.27 19.21
CA VAL A 53 -1.10 -9.58 19.05
C VAL A 53 -1.30 -8.39 18.11
N SER A 54 -0.82 -7.22 18.50
CA SER A 54 -0.82 -6.02 17.67
C SER A 54 0.57 -5.39 17.56
N LEU A 55 0.80 -4.65 16.49
CA LEU A 55 2.00 -3.84 16.27
C LEU A 55 1.59 -2.44 15.85
N VAL A 56 2.16 -1.44 16.50
CA VAL A 56 1.97 -0.03 16.16
C VAL A 56 3.30 0.54 15.68
N ILE A 57 3.30 1.18 14.53
CA ILE A 57 4.44 1.89 13.97
C ILE A 57 4.25 3.38 14.27
N LYS A 58 5.22 3.99 14.97
CA LYS A 58 5.22 5.43 15.28
C LYS A 58 6.43 6.11 14.68
N GLU A 59 6.23 7.29 14.12
CA GLU A 59 7.33 8.17 13.75
C GLU A 59 7.98 8.73 15.01
N SER A 60 9.30 8.57 15.16
CA SER A 60 10.07 9.09 16.27
C SER A 60 10.85 10.35 15.92
N ALA A 61 11.23 10.50 14.65
CA ALA A 61 11.90 11.69 14.14
C ALA A 61 11.77 11.79 12.62
N ARG A 62 11.86 13.02 12.09
CA ARG A 62 11.88 13.31 10.66
C ARG A 62 12.93 14.37 10.34
N SER A 63 13.73 14.10 9.31
CA SER A 63 14.69 15.06 8.75
C SER A 63 14.63 15.01 7.22
N GLY A 64 13.94 15.97 6.63
CA GLY A 64 13.66 15.97 5.19
C GLY A 64 12.88 14.73 4.75
N LYS A 65 13.49 13.92 3.86
CA LYS A 65 12.90 12.66 3.38
C LYS A 65 13.18 11.45 4.27
N ILE A 66 14.07 11.60 5.26
CA ILE A 66 14.46 10.55 6.17
C ILE A 66 13.50 10.53 7.35
N ILE A 67 12.92 9.38 7.63
CA ILE A 67 11.98 9.16 8.73
C ILE A 67 12.51 8.04 9.60
N LYS A 68 12.50 8.27 10.92
CA LYS A 68 12.78 7.23 11.92
C LYS A 68 11.47 6.69 12.46
N LEU A 69 11.33 5.38 12.44
CA LEU A 69 10.16 4.66 12.90
C LEU A 69 10.52 3.80 14.10
N ARG A 70 9.64 3.74 15.08
CA ARG A 70 9.70 2.84 16.24
C ARG A 70 8.51 1.91 16.25
N LEU A 71 8.73 0.70 16.77
CA LEU A 71 7.72 -0.34 16.88
C LEU A 71 7.30 -0.49 18.33
N TYR A 72 5.99 -0.56 18.54
CA TYR A 72 5.38 -0.88 19.83
C TYR A 72 4.47 -2.09 19.65
N ALA A 73 4.74 -3.16 20.40
CA ALA A 73 3.98 -4.40 20.31
C ALA A 73 3.16 -4.63 21.59
N GLU A 74 1.92 -5.08 21.42
CA GLU A 74 1.03 -5.48 22.49
C GLU A 74 0.63 -6.94 22.32
N GLY A 75 0.40 -7.65 23.44
CA GLY A 75 0.08 -9.07 23.44
C GLY A 75 1.25 -10.00 23.08
N VAL A 76 2.44 -9.45 22.89
CA VAL A 76 3.67 -10.20 22.59
C VAL A 76 4.42 -10.50 23.89
N PRO A 77 4.95 -11.75 24.10
CA PRO A 77 5.80 -12.07 25.26
C PRO A 77 7.01 -11.14 25.36
N LYS A 78 7.24 -10.55 26.55
CA LYS A 78 8.30 -9.54 26.72
C LYS A 78 9.68 -10.12 26.92
N ASP A 79 9.76 -11.37 27.35
CA ASP A 79 10.98 -12.15 27.56
C ASP A 79 11.48 -12.84 26.28
N GLY A 80 10.76 -12.68 25.18
CA GLY A 80 11.12 -13.23 23.88
C GLY A 80 12.21 -12.44 23.16
N ILE A 81 12.93 -13.13 22.28
CA ILE A 81 13.86 -12.53 21.32
C ILE A 81 13.21 -12.56 19.93
N TYR A 82 13.21 -11.43 19.28
CA TYR A 82 12.50 -11.21 18.02
C TYR A 82 13.42 -10.73 16.92
N SER A 83 12.96 -10.88 15.69
CA SER A 83 13.51 -10.23 14.51
C SER A 83 12.50 -9.20 13.98
N ILE A 84 12.99 -8.07 13.53
CA ILE A 84 12.20 -7.13 12.75
C ILE A 84 12.31 -7.53 11.28
N VAL A 85 11.17 -7.70 10.64
CA VAL A 85 11.06 -7.95 9.21
C VAL A 85 10.45 -6.74 8.52
N ALA A 86 10.93 -6.41 7.32
CA ALA A 86 10.35 -5.39 6.47
C ALA A 86 9.96 -5.98 5.11
N TRP A 87 8.86 -5.50 4.56
CA TRP A 87 8.44 -5.86 3.22
C TRP A 87 8.20 -4.60 2.37
N PRO A 88 9.25 -4.04 1.77
CA PRO A 88 9.13 -2.93 0.82
C PRO A 88 8.34 -3.33 -0.42
N VAL A 89 7.71 -2.38 -1.10
CA VAL A 89 7.00 -2.63 -2.38
C VAL A 89 7.95 -3.08 -3.49
N THR A 90 9.25 -2.84 -3.34
CA THR A 90 10.30 -3.22 -4.30
C THR A 90 10.69 -4.67 -4.23
N THR A 91 10.27 -5.43 -3.20
CA THR A 91 10.67 -6.83 -2.98
C THR A 91 9.50 -7.79 -3.13
N LYS A 92 9.80 -9.02 -3.54
CA LYS A 92 8.78 -10.09 -3.69
C LYS A 92 8.27 -10.64 -2.36
N GLY A 93 8.96 -10.36 -1.25
CA GLY A 93 8.59 -10.86 0.07
C GLY A 93 9.31 -10.11 1.19
N PRO A 94 8.95 -10.44 2.45
CA PRO A 94 9.59 -9.86 3.61
C PRO A 94 11.04 -10.32 3.76
N SER A 95 11.86 -9.45 4.31
CA SER A 95 13.25 -9.75 4.68
C SER A 95 13.54 -9.30 6.11
N VAL A 96 14.44 -10.01 6.79
CA VAL A 96 14.90 -9.61 8.11
C VAL A 96 15.78 -8.37 7.98
N THR A 97 15.44 -7.32 8.72
CA THR A 97 16.20 -6.05 8.75
C THR A 97 16.99 -5.89 10.05
N GLN A 98 16.51 -6.50 11.13
CA GLN A 98 17.11 -6.41 12.45
C GLN A 98 16.85 -7.71 13.22
N GLN A 99 17.85 -8.22 13.95
CA GLN A 99 17.73 -9.38 14.84
C GLN A 99 18.11 -8.99 16.27
N GLY A 100 17.83 -9.85 17.24
CA GLY A 100 18.19 -9.62 18.63
C GLY A 100 17.42 -8.46 19.24
N VAL A 101 16.13 -8.39 18.95
CA VAL A 101 15.20 -7.38 19.48
C VAL A 101 14.39 -7.99 20.62
N THR A 102 14.22 -7.25 21.70
CA THR A 102 13.31 -7.57 22.81
C THR A 102 12.33 -6.42 23.03
N LEU A 103 11.46 -6.52 24.03
CA LEU A 103 10.45 -5.51 24.30
C LEU A 103 10.64 -4.88 25.67
N ALA A 104 10.64 -3.56 25.74
CA ALA A 104 10.53 -2.82 26.98
C ALA A 104 9.15 -3.01 27.65
N ALA A 105 9.00 -2.53 28.86
CA ALA A 105 7.78 -2.66 29.66
C ALA A 105 6.53 -2.08 28.97
N ASP A 106 6.69 -1.02 28.18
CA ASP A 106 5.64 -0.35 27.39
C ASP A 106 5.42 -0.97 25.99
N GLY A 107 6.13 -2.07 25.68
CA GLY A 107 6.06 -2.75 24.38
C GLY A 107 6.96 -2.15 23.30
N LEU A 108 7.79 -1.15 23.61
CA LEU A 108 8.76 -0.59 22.66
C LEU A 108 9.82 -1.64 22.30
N ALA A 109 10.10 -1.79 21.01
CA ALA A 109 11.18 -2.62 20.51
C ALA A 109 12.54 -2.00 20.84
N ILE A 110 13.37 -2.75 21.58
CA ILE A 110 14.69 -2.35 22.02
C ILE A 110 15.73 -3.42 21.67
N CYS A 111 17.01 -3.05 21.67
CA CYS A 111 18.10 -3.99 21.45
C CYS A 111 18.30 -4.92 22.66
N ALA A 112 18.40 -6.23 22.43
CA ALA A 112 18.66 -7.22 23.50
C ALA A 112 20.11 -7.23 24.03
N GLY A 113 20.97 -6.33 23.55
CA GLY A 113 22.35 -6.21 24.02
C GLY A 113 23.30 -7.31 23.57
N THR A 114 22.87 -8.21 22.68
CA THR A 114 23.76 -9.22 22.12
C THR A 114 24.66 -8.60 21.04
N PRO A 115 25.99 -8.62 21.18
CA PRO A 115 26.90 -8.02 20.19
C PRO A 115 26.64 -8.54 18.76
N GLY A 116 26.55 -7.64 17.79
CA GLY A 116 26.43 -7.97 16.37
C GLY A 116 25.01 -8.28 15.89
N THR A 117 24.00 -8.33 16.75
CA THR A 117 22.63 -8.70 16.38
C THR A 117 21.68 -7.50 16.26
N CYS A 118 21.91 -6.44 17.01
CA CYS A 118 21.10 -5.23 16.97
C CYS A 118 22.00 -4.00 16.75
N ARG A 119 21.62 -3.11 15.84
CA ARG A 119 22.31 -1.83 15.63
C ARG A 119 21.83 -0.79 16.65
N GLY A 120 22.15 -1.01 17.92
CA GLY A 120 22.07 -0.03 18.98
C GLY A 120 23.44 0.12 19.60
N ASP A 121 23.81 1.30 20.06
CA ASP A 121 25.10 1.54 20.71
C ASP A 121 25.13 0.92 22.12
N ARG A 122 23.96 0.61 22.70
CA ARG A 122 23.82 0.04 24.06
C ARG A 122 22.66 -0.95 24.13
N PRO A 123 22.74 -1.91 25.08
CA PRO A 123 21.56 -2.64 25.53
C PRO A 123 20.43 -1.65 25.90
N ASP A 124 19.20 -2.05 25.66
CA ASP A 124 17.99 -1.28 25.93
C ASP A 124 17.79 0.00 25.09
N ASP A 125 18.69 0.29 24.13
CA ASP A 125 18.46 1.38 23.18
C ASP A 125 17.24 1.07 22.31
N PRO A 126 16.34 2.04 22.07
CA PRO A 126 15.24 1.89 21.13
C PRO A 126 15.72 1.56 19.73
N VAL A 127 15.07 0.60 19.08
CA VAL A 127 15.35 0.30 17.67
C VAL A 127 14.71 1.36 16.79
N ASP A 128 15.52 2.26 16.25
CA ASP A 128 15.12 3.24 15.24
C ASP A 128 15.31 2.64 13.83
N LEU A 129 14.20 2.42 13.14
CA LEU A 129 14.20 1.99 11.74
C LEU A 129 14.22 3.22 10.84
N VAL A 130 15.31 3.39 10.10
CA VAL A 130 15.47 4.53 9.18
C VAL A 130 14.91 4.16 7.82
N VAL A 131 13.92 4.92 7.36
CA VAL A 131 13.27 4.74 6.06
C VAL A 131 13.29 6.04 5.26
N GLN A 132 13.26 5.92 3.94
CA GLN A 132 13.13 7.04 3.01
C GLN A 132 12.02 6.72 2.01
N PRO A 133 10.76 6.67 2.46
CA PRO A 133 9.65 6.31 1.59
C PRO A 133 9.36 7.41 0.57
N ILE A 134 8.93 7.00 -0.59
CA ILE A 134 8.32 7.93 -1.55
C ILE A 134 6.85 8.20 -1.14
N PRO A 135 6.27 9.35 -1.53
CA PRO A 135 4.86 9.63 -1.26
C PRO A 135 3.94 8.50 -1.75
N GLY A 136 3.04 8.07 -0.88
CA GLY A 136 2.11 6.95 -1.13
C GLY A 136 2.70 5.56 -0.92
N GLU A 137 3.99 5.42 -0.63
CA GLU A 137 4.62 4.12 -0.40
C GLU A 137 4.26 3.57 0.99
N PRO A 138 3.70 2.35 1.09
CA PRO A 138 3.46 1.70 2.36
C PRO A 138 4.76 1.12 2.91
N VAL A 139 5.03 1.39 4.18
CA VAL A 139 6.06 0.73 4.98
C VAL A 139 5.39 -0.38 5.79
N ARG A 140 5.72 -1.63 5.48
CA ARG A 140 5.21 -2.82 6.16
C ARG A 140 6.32 -3.37 7.05
N LEU A 141 6.07 -3.44 8.34
CA LEU A 141 7.01 -3.90 9.35
C LEU A 141 6.36 -4.98 10.20
N GLY A 142 7.16 -5.94 10.61
CA GLY A 142 6.72 -7.02 11.49
C GLY A 142 7.75 -7.34 12.55
N LEU A 143 7.28 -7.79 13.69
CA LEU A 143 8.05 -8.39 14.77
C LEU A 143 7.75 -9.89 14.78
N VAL A 144 8.77 -10.74 14.64
CA VAL A 144 8.59 -12.19 14.45
C VAL A 144 9.54 -12.93 15.39
N SER A 145 9.01 -13.91 16.15
CA SER A 145 9.82 -14.82 16.96
C SER A 145 10.70 -15.74 16.10
N ALA A 146 11.77 -16.28 16.66
CA ALA A 146 12.71 -17.12 15.92
C ALA A 146 12.05 -18.38 15.32
N ASP A 147 11.06 -18.94 16.00
CA ASP A 147 10.28 -20.10 15.57
C ASP A 147 9.08 -19.74 14.67
N GLY A 148 8.82 -18.43 14.49
CA GLY A 148 7.69 -17.92 13.71
C GLY A 148 6.32 -18.10 14.36
N SER A 149 6.24 -18.56 15.60
CA SER A 149 4.98 -18.78 16.33
C SER A 149 4.28 -17.48 16.72
N VAL A 150 5.06 -16.43 16.98
CA VAL A 150 4.56 -15.08 17.27
C VAL A 150 4.89 -14.15 16.11
N ARG A 151 3.87 -13.52 15.58
CA ARG A 151 3.96 -12.51 14.51
C ARG A 151 3.09 -11.32 14.83
N ALA A 152 3.68 -10.15 14.97
CA ALA A 152 3.00 -8.87 15.08
C ALA A 152 3.30 -8.07 13.81
N LEU A 153 2.31 -7.82 12.97
CA LEU A 153 2.48 -7.22 11.64
C LEU A 153 1.72 -5.91 11.56
N ALA A 154 2.34 -4.87 11.00
CA ALA A 154 1.72 -3.57 10.79
C ALA A 154 2.11 -2.95 9.45
N LYS A 155 1.29 -1.99 9.02
CA LYS A 155 1.53 -1.16 7.84
C LYS A 155 1.29 0.32 8.21
N THR A 156 2.12 1.19 7.68
CA THR A 156 1.90 2.65 7.70
C THR A 156 2.25 3.24 6.34
N VAL A 157 1.70 4.41 6.01
CA VAL A 157 2.10 5.23 4.85
C VAL A 157 2.67 6.53 5.40
N PRO A 158 4.00 6.62 5.64
CA PRO A 158 4.60 7.76 6.35
C PRO A 158 4.46 9.10 5.62
N VAL A 159 4.30 9.06 4.29
CA VAL A 159 4.08 10.23 3.43
C VAL A 159 2.85 9.95 2.58
N PRO A 160 1.62 10.16 3.11
CA PRO A 160 0.40 9.82 2.39
C PRO A 160 0.19 10.72 1.15
N LEU A 161 -0.30 10.13 0.07
CA LEU A 161 -0.91 10.86 -1.04
C LEU A 161 -2.40 10.98 -0.72
N LYS A 162 -2.82 12.17 -0.32
CA LYS A 162 -4.17 12.41 0.21
C LYS A 162 -4.78 13.68 -0.35
N GLY A 163 -6.08 13.65 -0.59
CA GLY A 163 -6.91 14.81 -0.87
C GLY A 163 -8.09 14.87 0.10
N GLU A 164 -8.49 16.06 0.51
CA GLU A 164 -9.58 16.29 1.45
C GLU A 164 -10.51 17.38 0.91
N ASP A 165 -11.80 17.20 1.13
CA ASP A 165 -12.81 18.21 0.84
C ASP A 165 -14.07 17.96 1.68
N HIS A 166 -14.49 18.96 2.49
CA HIS A 166 -15.73 18.95 3.28
C HIS A 166 -15.96 17.67 4.09
N GLY A 167 -14.89 17.14 4.74
CA GLY A 167 -14.94 15.94 5.56
C GLY A 167 -14.83 14.62 4.82
N CYS A 168 -14.83 14.65 3.48
CA CYS A 168 -14.48 13.50 2.66
C CYS A 168 -12.98 13.46 2.38
N THR A 169 -12.43 12.27 2.23
CA THR A 169 -11.02 12.06 1.91
C THR A 169 -10.86 11.09 0.76
N VAL A 170 -9.76 11.21 0.03
CA VAL A 170 -9.26 10.21 -0.90
C VAL A 170 -7.78 10.01 -0.66
N GLU A 171 -7.36 8.77 -0.47
CA GLU A 171 -5.96 8.39 -0.30
C GLU A 171 -5.51 7.45 -1.40
N ALA A 172 -4.24 7.55 -1.79
CA ALA A 172 -3.63 6.65 -2.76
C ALA A 172 -2.43 5.95 -2.13
N VAL A 173 -2.42 4.62 -2.21
CA VAL A 173 -1.34 3.75 -1.73
C VAL A 173 -0.70 3.08 -2.95
N LEU A 174 0.62 3.19 -3.05
CA LEU A 174 1.36 2.55 -4.14
C LEU A 174 1.47 1.05 -3.89
N LEU A 175 1.05 0.25 -4.86
CA LEU A 175 1.17 -1.21 -4.80
C LEU A 175 2.38 -1.74 -5.58
N THR A 176 2.98 -0.89 -6.42
CA THR A 176 4.20 -1.20 -7.18
C THR A 176 5.19 -0.04 -7.11
N PRO A 177 6.50 -0.29 -7.27
CA PRO A 177 7.55 0.74 -7.12
C PRO A 177 7.39 1.94 -8.05
N GLY A 178 6.91 1.71 -9.26
CA GLY A 178 6.70 2.76 -10.26
C GLY A 178 5.29 3.34 -10.24
N ALA A 179 4.47 2.98 -9.24
CA ALA A 179 3.05 3.33 -9.18
C ALA A 179 2.26 2.86 -10.43
N GLU A 180 2.67 1.75 -11.06
CA GLU A 180 1.93 1.15 -12.16
C GLU A 180 0.58 0.58 -11.71
N LEU A 181 0.49 0.23 -10.41
CA LEU A 181 -0.74 -0.15 -9.73
C LEU A 181 -0.86 0.67 -8.44
N VAL A 182 -2.03 1.29 -8.27
CA VAL A 182 -2.35 2.14 -7.12
C VAL A 182 -3.65 1.67 -6.50
N TRP A 183 -3.70 1.59 -5.18
CA TRP A 183 -4.92 1.40 -4.42
C TRP A 183 -5.47 2.74 -3.98
N LEU A 184 -6.75 3.00 -4.27
CA LEU A 184 -7.46 4.19 -3.82
C LEU A 184 -8.45 3.81 -2.73
N GLU A 185 -8.46 4.61 -1.67
CA GLU A 185 -9.41 4.55 -0.57
C GLU A 185 -10.09 5.91 -0.41
N GLY A 186 -11.38 5.95 -0.61
CA GLY A 186 -12.22 7.10 -0.34
C GLY A 186 -13.02 6.89 0.93
N SER A 187 -13.19 7.91 1.76
CA SER A 187 -13.99 7.83 3.00
C SER A 187 -14.68 9.16 3.33
N GLY A 188 -15.61 9.12 4.30
CA GLY A 188 -16.37 10.29 4.73
C GLY A 188 -17.60 10.60 3.85
N PHE A 189 -17.92 9.73 2.89
CA PHE A 189 -19.12 9.88 2.08
C PHE A 189 -20.38 9.41 2.82
N SER A 190 -21.55 9.85 2.40
CA SER A 190 -22.80 9.29 2.91
C SER A 190 -22.91 7.81 2.55
N PRO A 191 -23.26 6.91 3.49
CA PRO A 191 -23.45 5.50 3.20
C PRO A 191 -24.39 5.24 2.02
N GLY A 192 -23.95 4.40 1.07
CA GLY A 192 -24.72 4.04 -0.12
C GLY A 192 -24.88 5.15 -1.16
N SER A 193 -24.30 6.34 -0.96
CA SER A 193 -24.41 7.44 -1.91
C SER A 193 -23.74 7.15 -3.25
N GLU A 194 -24.29 7.70 -4.32
CA GLU A 194 -23.66 7.67 -5.65
C GLU A 194 -22.44 8.58 -5.66
N LEU A 195 -21.33 8.05 -6.14
CA LEU A 195 -20.08 8.76 -6.37
C LEU A 195 -19.76 8.76 -7.85
N THR A 196 -19.17 9.85 -8.33
CA THR A 196 -18.54 9.93 -9.63
C THR A 196 -17.02 9.88 -9.44
N VAL A 197 -16.37 8.87 -10.00
CA VAL A 197 -14.92 8.76 -10.06
C VAL A 197 -14.45 9.38 -11.37
N ASP A 198 -13.88 10.57 -11.29
CA ASP A 198 -13.23 11.22 -12.42
C ASP A 198 -11.72 11.01 -12.33
N SER A 199 -11.14 10.37 -13.33
CA SER A 199 -9.68 10.20 -13.40
C SER A 199 -9.12 10.75 -14.70
N ASN A 200 -7.89 11.29 -14.59
CA ASN A 200 -7.14 11.80 -15.73
C ASN A 200 -5.66 11.42 -15.57
N SER A 201 -5.16 10.58 -16.48
CA SER A 201 -3.74 10.26 -16.57
C SER A 201 -3.19 10.78 -17.90
N GLU A 202 -2.42 11.86 -17.83
CA GLU A 202 -1.78 12.49 -19.01
C GLU A 202 -2.75 12.70 -20.19
N GLY A 203 -3.96 13.20 -19.88
CA GLY A 203 -5.00 13.50 -20.86
C GLY A 203 -5.95 12.35 -21.17
N GLU A 204 -5.65 11.11 -20.75
CA GLU A 204 -6.63 10.01 -20.77
C GLU A 204 -7.59 10.17 -19.62
N ARG A 205 -8.86 10.45 -19.96
CA ARG A 205 -9.92 10.69 -18.99
C ARG A 205 -10.86 9.50 -18.91
N GLN A 206 -11.22 9.14 -17.68
CA GLN A 206 -12.27 8.16 -17.40
C GLN A 206 -13.23 8.75 -16.39
N ASN A 207 -14.51 8.46 -16.59
CA ASN A 207 -15.58 8.83 -15.68
C ASN A 207 -16.42 7.60 -15.40
N LYS A 208 -16.62 7.28 -14.12
CA LYS A 208 -17.40 6.11 -13.71
C LYS A 208 -18.28 6.44 -12.52
N LYS A 209 -19.54 6.04 -12.58
CA LYS A 209 -20.46 6.08 -11.45
C LYS A 209 -20.31 4.82 -10.61
N VAL A 210 -20.19 4.98 -9.31
CA VAL A 210 -20.04 3.92 -8.31
C VAL A 210 -20.87 4.26 -7.06
N LYS A 211 -20.90 3.40 -6.07
CA LYS A 211 -21.55 3.67 -4.79
C LYS A 211 -20.55 3.52 -3.65
N ALA A 212 -20.67 4.39 -2.66
CA ALA A 212 -20.04 4.17 -1.37
C ALA A 212 -20.65 2.96 -0.67
N ASP A 213 -19.87 2.26 0.13
CA ASP A 213 -20.35 1.14 0.94
C ASP A 213 -21.27 1.61 2.10
N GLY A 214 -21.75 0.65 2.91
CA GLY A 214 -22.58 0.95 4.07
C GLY A 214 -21.88 1.73 5.20
N GLN A 215 -20.58 1.98 5.06
CA GLN A 215 -19.74 2.76 5.99
C GLN A 215 -19.29 4.09 5.37
N GLY A 216 -19.81 4.43 4.19
CA GLY A 216 -19.43 5.65 3.46
C GLY A 216 -18.01 5.60 2.89
N ARG A 217 -17.52 4.39 2.54
CA ARG A 217 -16.20 4.19 1.94
C ARG A 217 -16.31 3.71 0.50
N TYR A 218 -15.29 3.99 -0.28
CA TYR A 218 -15.11 3.47 -1.62
C TYR A 218 -13.66 3.05 -1.82
N THR A 219 -13.43 1.87 -2.37
CA THR A 219 -12.09 1.38 -2.66
C THR A 219 -11.99 0.85 -4.09
N THR A 220 -10.85 1.07 -4.73
CA THR A 220 -10.59 0.53 -6.06
C THR A 220 -9.08 0.46 -6.34
N ALA A 221 -8.69 -0.46 -7.22
CA ALA A 221 -7.35 -0.44 -7.81
C ALA A 221 -7.38 0.34 -9.13
N MET A 222 -6.32 1.09 -9.41
CA MET A 222 -6.15 1.84 -10.64
C MET A 222 -4.79 1.58 -11.28
N LEU A 223 -4.76 1.54 -12.60
CA LEU A 223 -3.56 1.47 -13.44
C LEU A 223 -3.34 2.86 -14.06
N PRO A 224 -2.47 3.69 -13.49
CA PRO A 224 -2.27 5.06 -13.96
C PRO A 224 -1.47 5.16 -15.26
N TYR A 225 -0.89 4.05 -15.70
CA TYR A 225 -0.03 3.98 -16.88
C TYR A 225 -0.74 4.44 -18.16
N LYS A 226 -0.03 5.22 -18.97
CA LYS A 226 -0.44 5.59 -20.33
C LYS A 226 0.58 5.06 -21.34
N GLN A 227 0.08 4.37 -22.38
CA GLN A 227 0.92 3.81 -23.43
C GLN A 227 1.77 4.88 -24.11
N GLY A 228 3.04 4.59 -24.30
CA GLY A 228 4.01 5.51 -24.94
C GLY A 228 4.69 6.50 -23.98
N LEU A 229 4.26 6.58 -22.73
CA LEU A 229 4.91 7.41 -21.71
C LEU A 229 5.69 6.56 -20.70
N ARG A 230 6.83 7.06 -20.25
CA ARG A 230 7.65 6.41 -19.22
C ARG A 230 7.27 6.81 -17.80
N SER A 231 6.63 7.97 -17.66
CA SER A 231 6.18 8.54 -16.40
C SER A 231 5.10 9.57 -16.66
N GLY A 232 4.34 9.91 -15.63
CA GLY A 232 3.29 10.90 -15.72
C GLY A 232 2.60 11.12 -14.38
N THR A 233 1.41 11.68 -14.44
CA THR A 233 0.60 12.02 -13.29
C THR A 233 -0.83 11.55 -13.48
N LEU A 234 -1.34 10.76 -12.53
CA LEU A 234 -2.75 10.44 -12.40
C LEU A 234 -3.40 11.42 -11.43
N LYS A 235 -4.46 12.09 -11.84
CA LYS A 235 -5.32 12.87 -10.97
C LYS A 235 -6.66 12.15 -10.83
N VAL A 236 -7.10 11.91 -9.60
CA VAL A 236 -8.40 11.29 -9.32
C VAL A 236 -9.22 12.19 -8.42
N ASN A 237 -10.46 12.41 -8.82
CA ASN A 237 -11.47 13.12 -8.05
C ASN A 237 -12.62 12.16 -7.72
N LEU A 238 -13.03 12.10 -6.46
CA LEU A 238 -14.19 11.35 -6.00
C LEU A 238 -15.30 12.35 -5.66
N LYS A 239 -16.25 12.55 -6.57
CA LYS A 239 -17.32 13.54 -6.42
C LYS A 239 -18.59 12.90 -5.88
N SER A 240 -19.12 13.47 -4.80
CA SER A 240 -20.46 13.23 -4.25
C SER A 240 -21.29 14.53 -4.25
N ALA A 241 -22.51 14.47 -3.73
CA ALA A 241 -23.35 15.66 -3.58
C ALA A 241 -22.77 16.70 -2.60
N GLY A 242 -21.99 16.27 -1.59
CA GLY A 242 -21.50 17.16 -0.51
C GLY A 242 -20.00 17.44 -0.54
N CYS A 243 -19.21 16.71 -1.32
CA CYS A 243 -17.75 16.83 -1.31
C CYS A 243 -17.13 16.30 -2.62
N SER A 244 -15.88 16.71 -2.87
CA SER A 244 -15.16 16.38 -4.09
C SER A 244 -13.64 16.28 -3.88
N PRO A 245 -13.17 15.41 -2.95
CA PRO A 245 -11.75 15.29 -2.67
C PRO A 245 -10.98 14.82 -3.91
N THR A 246 -9.75 15.34 -4.06
CA THR A 246 -8.90 15.07 -5.21
C THR A 246 -7.51 14.65 -4.75
N VAL A 247 -6.99 13.54 -5.30
CA VAL A 247 -5.61 13.09 -5.10
C VAL A 247 -4.84 13.10 -6.40
N THR A 248 -3.53 13.40 -6.30
CA THR A 248 -2.60 13.39 -7.42
C THR A 248 -1.50 12.38 -7.15
N VAL A 249 -1.31 11.46 -8.09
CA VAL A 249 -0.36 10.34 -7.98
C VAL A 249 0.64 10.42 -9.12
N PRO A 250 1.91 10.72 -8.86
CA PRO A 250 2.95 10.59 -9.87
C PRO A 250 3.28 9.11 -10.09
N TRP A 251 3.44 8.70 -11.36
CA TRP A 251 3.72 7.31 -11.75
C TRP A 251 4.88 7.20 -12.73
N GLY A 252 5.41 5.98 -12.90
CA GLY A 252 6.51 5.66 -13.79
C GLY A 252 7.90 5.74 -13.14
N ARG A 253 8.95 5.69 -13.95
CA ARG A 253 10.33 5.72 -13.45
C ARG A 253 10.62 7.06 -12.80
N ARG A 254 11.02 6.99 -11.55
CA ARG A 254 11.57 8.12 -10.79
C ARG A 254 13.09 8.05 -10.92
N ASN A 255 13.68 9.06 -11.57
CA ASN A 255 15.14 9.24 -11.61
C ASN A 255 15.65 9.67 -10.24
#